data_9dd03349f6fd4732add750824054a781
#
_entry.id   9dd03349f6fd4732add750824054a781
#
_cell.length_a   1.000
_cell.length_b   1.000
_cell.length_c   1.000
_cell.angle_alpha   90.00
_cell.angle_beta   90.00
_cell.angle_gamma   90.00
#
_symmetry.space_group_name_H-M   'P 1'
#
loop_
_entity.id
_entity.type
_entity.pdbx_description
1 polymer ?
#
loop_
_entity_poly.entity_id
_entity_poly.type
_entity_poly.pdbx_seq_one_letter_code
_entity_poly.pdbx_strand_id
1 'polypeptide(L)'
;MKIIIAPDSFKDSLSAEGVAHAIAAGLAQVWPDAQVIQCPMADGGEGTVDSVLAACNGQLRYHTVRGPLGAPVQAHWGWLADSHTAIIEMAEASGLQLVPPGERDACKTTTYGTGELIRAALDQGAQRIILAIGGSATNDGGAGAMQALGVQLFDADNRSLAPGGLALAGLARIDLQQLDPRLAQVRFEIAADVNNPLCGAHGASAIFGPQKGASPEQVQQLDAALGHFADHCTKVLPKDVRDEPGSGAAGGLGFAAKAFLGAQFRAGVEVVAELVGLEQAVGGADLVITGEGRFDAQTLRGKTPFGVARIAQQHGVPVIVIAGTLGEGYEQMYAHGVDAAFALPSGPMSLEQACAEAPRLLRERAADIARLWQVASRG
;
A
#
# COMPACT_ATOMS: atom_id res chain seq x y z
N MET A 1 12.60 28.88 -10.86
CA MET A 1 12.00 28.23 -9.68
C MET A 1 11.67 26.79 -10.05
N LYS A 2 12.12 25.82 -9.26
CA LYS A 2 11.85 24.38 -9.43
C LYS A 2 10.94 23.91 -8.29
N ILE A 3 9.80 23.33 -8.63
CA ILE A 3 8.79 22.92 -7.65
C ILE A 3 8.50 21.44 -7.85
N ILE A 4 8.49 20.69 -6.74
CA ILE A 4 8.11 19.28 -6.71
C ILE A 4 6.71 19.18 -6.13
N ILE A 5 5.85 18.43 -6.82
CA ILE A 5 4.48 18.12 -6.35
C ILE A 5 4.42 16.63 -6.09
N ALA A 6 4.36 16.23 -4.82
CA ALA A 6 4.42 14.85 -4.37
C ALA A 6 3.27 14.48 -3.42
N PRO A 7 2.00 14.53 -3.88
CA PRO A 7 0.83 14.25 -3.06
C PRO A 7 0.50 12.75 -3.05
N ASP A 8 -0.24 12.34 -2.02
CA ASP A 8 -1.05 11.12 -2.02
C ASP A 8 -2.41 11.34 -2.70
N SER A 9 -3.14 10.28 -2.90
CA SER A 9 -4.54 10.31 -3.31
C SER A 9 -5.41 10.96 -2.24
N PHE A 10 -6.47 11.64 -2.66
CA PHE A 10 -7.54 12.08 -1.77
C PHE A 10 -8.65 11.03 -1.85
N LYS A 11 -8.61 10.09 -0.91
CA LYS A 11 -9.46 8.93 -0.89
C LYS A 11 -10.93 9.28 -1.15
N ASP A 12 -11.60 8.47 -1.96
CA ASP A 12 -12.98 8.65 -2.40
C ASP A 12 -13.22 9.96 -3.22
N SER A 13 -12.15 10.65 -3.67
CA SER A 13 -12.25 11.90 -4.40
C SER A 13 -11.34 11.98 -5.63
N LEU A 14 -10.02 11.91 -5.46
CA LEU A 14 -9.07 12.17 -6.54
C LEU A 14 -7.81 11.30 -6.39
N SER A 15 -7.34 10.70 -7.51
CA SER A 15 -6.07 9.99 -7.53
C SER A 15 -4.88 10.92 -7.25
N ALA A 16 -3.75 10.38 -6.82
CA ALA A 16 -2.53 11.15 -6.57
C ALA A 16 -2.08 11.94 -7.81
N GLU A 17 -2.19 11.34 -9.00
CA GLU A 17 -1.95 12.01 -10.28
C GLU A 17 -2.91 13.20 -10.49
N GLY A 18 -4.21 12.98 -10.26
CA GLY A 18 -5.22 14.04 -10.37
C GLY A 18 -4.98 15.20 -9.40
N VAL A 19 -4.56 14.90 -8.16
CA VAL A 19 -4.15 15.91 -7.17
C VAL A 19 -2.94 16.69 -7.68
N ALA A 20 -1.90 16.00 -8.16
CA ALA A 20 -0.70 16.65 -8.69
C ALA A 20 -1.00 17.55 -9.89
N HIS A 21 -1.83 17.11 -10.82
CA HIS A 21 -2.27 17.90 -11.97
C HIS A 21 -3.04 19.16 -11.55
N ALA A 22 -3.96 19.03 -10.58
CA ALA A 22 -4.75 20.17 -10.11
C ALA A 22 -3.87 21.24 -9.42
N ILE A 23 -2.90 20.80 -8.61
CA ILE A 23 -1.92 21.69 -7.97
C ILE A 23 -1.07 22.38 -9.05
N ALA A 24 -0.52 21.63 -10.01
CA ALA A 24 0.30 22.16 -11.09
C ALA A 24 -0.46 23.24 -11.92
N ALA A 25 -1.73 22.97 -12.24
CA ALA A 25 -2.57 23.92 -12.94
C ALA A 25 -2.83 25.21 -12.15
N GLY A 26 -2.87 25.15 -10.82
CA GLY A 26 -2.96 26.32 -9.94
C GLY A 26 -1.68 27.15 -9.93
N LEU A 27 -0.53 26.48 -9.78
CA LEU A 27 0.79 27.14 -9.80
C LEU A 27 1.06 27.83 -11.12
N ALA A 28 0.70 27.24 -12.24
CA ALA A 28 0.91 27.81 -13.58
C ALA A 28 0.17 29.14 -13.79
N GLN A 29 -0.90 29.43 -13.04
CA GLN A 29 -1.60 30.74 -13.10
C GLN A 29 -0.74 31.89 -12.56
N VAL A 30 0.22 31.60 -11.68
CA VAL A 30 1.03 32.62 -10.99
C VAL A 30 2.50 32.52 -11.43
N TRP A 31 2.98 31.31 -11.68
CA TRP A 31 4.36 31.00 -12.09
C TRP A 31 4.38 30.21 -13.39
N PRO A 32 4.02 30.82 -14.54
CA PRO A 32 3.95 30.10 -15.82
C PRO A 32 5.30 29.53 -16.28
N ASP A 33 6.41 30.14 -15.84
CA ASP A 33 7.78 29.73 -16.22
C ASP A 33 8.43 28.82 -15.16
N ALA A 34 7.71 28.38 -14.12
CA ALA A 34 8.25 27.48 -13.12
C ALA A 34 8.45 26.06 -13.68
N GLN A 35 9.57 25.45 -13.36
CA GLN A 35 9.78 24.03 -13.62
C GLN A 35 9.01 23.23 -12.58
N VAL A 36 7.88 22.65 -12.94
CA VAL A 36 7.05 21.83 -12.08
C VAL A 36 7.28 20.36 -12.42
N ILE A 37 7.70 19.58 -11.40
CA ILE A 37 7.88 18.13 -11.52
C ILE A 37 6.81 17.45 -10.65
N GLN A 38 6.01 16.60 -11.26
CA GLN A 38 4.96 15.86 -10.59
C GLN A 38 5.48 14.45 -10.23
N CYS A 39 5.44 14.13 -8.95
CA CYS A 39 5.83 12.86 -8.39
C CYS A 39 4.66 12.32 -7.54
N PRO A 40 3.55 11.84 -8.17
CA PRO A 40 2.44 11.28 -7.41
C PRO A 40 2.94 10.12 -6.54
N MET A 41 2.48 10.10 -5.30
CA MET A 41 2.94 9.21 -4.25
C MET A 41 1.85 8.26 -3.78
N ALA A 42 2.23 7.27 -2.99
CA ALA A 42 1.36 6.40 -2.20
C ALA A 42 2.12 5.85 -0.99
N ASP A 43 1.40 5.30 -0.02
CA ASP A 43 1.97 4.73 1.21
C ASP A 43 2.06 3.18 1.21
N GLY A 44 1.93 2.54 0.04
CA GLY A 44 1.90 1.07 -0.11
C GLY A 44 0.49 0.49 0.01
N GLY A 45 -0.52 1.33 0.03
CA GLY A 45 -1.93 0.95 -0.05
C GLY A 45 -2.49 0.98 -1.47
N GLU A 46 -3.79 1.24 -1.56
CA GLU A 46 -4.52 1.43 -2.82
C GLU A 46 -3.96 2.61 -3.62
N GLY A 47 -3.81 2.43 -4.94
CA GLY A 47 -3.28 3.45 -5.86
C GLY A 47 -1.75 3.50 -5.96
N THR A 48 -1.04 2.58 -5.32
CA THR A 48 0.42 2.46 -5.42
C THR A 48 0.87 2.18 -6.86
N VAL A 49 0.19 1.25 -7.55
CA VAL A 49 0.49 0.92 -8.96
C VAL A 49 0.29 2.15 -9.83
N ASP A 50 -0.85 2.81 -9.73
CA ASP A 50 -1.17 3.99 -10.56
C ASP A 50 -0.19 5.14 -10.31
N SER A 51 0.14 5.42 -9.05
CA SER A 51 1.10 6.47 -8.68
C SER A 51 2.49 6.23 -9.28
N VAL A 52 2.98 4.99 -9.17
CA VAL A 52 4.29 4.65 -9.75
C VAL A 52 4.25 4.68 -11.27
N LEU A 53 3.21 4.15 -11.92
CA LEU A 53 3.11 4.15 -13.38
C LEU A 53 2.94 5.56 -13.95
N ALA A 54 2.27 6.46 -13.24
CA ALA A 54 2.16 7.87 -13.65
C ALA A 54 3.51 8.61 -13.62
N ALA A 55 4.41 8.24 -12.71
CA ALA A 55 5.74 8.84 -12.60
C ALA A 55 6.81 8.13 -13.45
N CYS A 56 6.62 6.85 -13.77
CA CYS A 56 7.57 6.00 -14.47
C CYS A 56 7.02 5.57 -15.84
N ASN A 57 7.90 5.26 -16.77
CA ASN A 57 7.51 4.68 -18.05
C ASN A 57 7.16 3.19 -17.90
N GLY A 58 6.12 2.91 -17.10
CA GLY A 58 5.66 1.57 -16.82
C GLY A 58 4.40 1.17 -17.60
N GLN A 59 4.02 -0.10 -17.51
CA GLN A 59 2.88 -0.67 -18.22
C GLN A 59 1.92 -1.32 -17.25
N LEU A 60 0.63 -1.00 -17.36
CA LEU A 60 -0.43 -1.70 -16.66
C LEU A 60 -0.69 -3.06 -17.32
N ARG A 61 -0.75 -4.10 -16.53
CA ARG A 61 -1.01 -5.49 -16.96
C ARG A 61 -2.28 -6.00 -16.29
N TYR A 62 -3.07 -6.78 -17.01
CA TYR A 62 -4.32 -7.35 -16.51
C TYR A 62 -4.29 -8.87 -16.56
N HIS A 63 -4.79 -9.49 -15.49
CA HIS A 63 -4.97 -10.94 -15.43
C HIS A 63 -6.32 -11.27 -14.78
N THR A 64 -6.98 -12.31 -15.28
CA THR A 64 -8.11 -12.91 -14.58
C THR A 64 -7.56 -13.88 -13.54
N VAL A 65 -7.84 -13.62 -12.27
CA VAL A 65 -7.35 -14.40 -11.13
C VAL A 65 -8.51 -14.77 -10.21
N ARG A 66 -8.26 -15.64 -9.26
CA ARG A 66 -9.24 -16.01 -8.24
C ARG A 66 -9.43 -14.88 -7.25
N GLY A 67 -10.64 -14.37 -7.10
CA GLY A 67 -11.02 -13.40 -6.08
C GLY A 67 -11.05 -14.00 -4.67
N PRO A 68 -11.28 -13.16 -3.64
CA PRO A 68 -11.17 -13.57 -2.24
C PRO A 68 -12.17 -14.67 -1.85
N LEU A 69 -13.35 -14.72 -2.46
CA LEU A 69 -14.38 -15.77 -2.25
C LEU A 69 -14.35 -16.86 -3.31
N GLY A 70 -13.35 -16.92 -4.18
CA GLY A 70 -13.15 -17.97 -5.16
C GLY A 70 -13.70 -17.67 -6.57
N ALA A 71 -14.56 -16.66 -6.73
CA ALA A 71 -15.01 -16.22 -8.05
C ALA A 71 -13.86 -15.56 -8.83
N PRO A 72 -13.83 -15.67 -10.18
CA PRO A 72 -12.82 -14.98 -10.98
C PRO A 72 -13.01 -13.46 -10.92
N VAL A 73 -11.90 -12.72 -10.80
CA VAL A 73 -11.86 -11.27 -10.86
C VAL A 73 -10.80 -10.81 -11.85
N GLN A 74 -11.02 -9.66 -12.49
CA GLN A 74 -10.03 -9.01 -13.32
C GLN A 74 -9.17 -8.15 -12.42
N ALA A 75 -7.91 -8.51 -12.25
CA ALA A 75 -6.93 -7.78 -11.44
C ALA A 75 -5.85 -7.17 -12.32
N HIS A 76 -5.30 -6.04 -11.88
CA HIS A 76 -4.18 -5.41 -12.59
C HIS A 76 -2.93 -5.30 -11.70
N TRP A 77 -1.79 -5.06 -12.35
CA TRP A 77 -0.50 -4.87 -11.70
C TRP A 77 0.43 -4.04 -12.61
N GLY A 78 1.42 -3.40 -12.03
CA GLY A 78 2.38 -2.56 -12.73
C GLY A 78 3.62 -3.32 -13.16
N TRP A 79 4.10 -3.07 -14.40
CA TRP A 79 5.33 -3.61 -14.93
C TRP A 79 6.30 -2.50 -15.34
N LEU A 80 7.48 -2.48 -14.74
CA LEU A 80 8.60 -1.60 -15.10
C LEU A 80 9.63 -2.43 -15.84
N ALA A 81 9.64 -2.31 -17.18
CA ALA A 81 10.45 -3.15 -18.06
C ALA A 81 11.95 -2.92 -17.87
N ASP A 82 12.38 -1.66 -17.69
CA ASP A 82 13.80 -1.28 -17.59
C ASP A 82 14.49 -1.89 -16.35
N SER A 83 13.73 -2.10 -15.27
CA SER A 83 14.23 -2.67 -14.01
C SER A 83 13.74 -4.08 -13.74
N HIS A 84 13.00 -4.70 -14.67
CA HIS A 84 12.32 -5.99 -14.46
C HIS A 84 11.55 -6.06 -13.13
N THR A 85 10.87 -4.97 -12.77
CA THR A 85 10.15 -4.83 -11.50
C THR A 85 8.65 -4.95 -11.72
N ALA A 86 8.01 -5.83 -10.96
CA ALA A 86 6.57 -5.92 -10.86
C ALA A 86 6.07 -5.23 -9.57
N ILE A 87 4.99 -4.48 -9.68
CA ILE A 87 4.31 -3.84 -8.54
C ILE A 87 2.91 -4.43 -8.47
N ILE A 88 2.61 -5.10 -7.37
CA ILE A 88 1.35 -5.83 -7.18
C ILE A 88 0.64 -5.29 -5.94
N GLU A 89 -0.56 -4.79 -6.12
CA GLU A 89 -1.47 -4.54 -5.00
C GLU A 89 -2.27 -5.82 -4.74
N MET A 90 -2.10 -6.40 -3.54
CA MET A 90 -2.87 -7.60 -3.19
C MET A 90 -4.38 -7.37 -3.21
N ALA A 91 -4.81 -6.13 -2.99
CA ALA A 91 -6.20 -5.74 -2.96
C ALA A 91 -6.92 -5.96 -4.31
N GLU A 92 -6.20 -5.91 -5.42
CA GLU A 92 -6.74 -6.19 -6.75
C GLU A 92 -7.26 -7.63 -6.91
N ALA A 93 -6.66 -8.58 -6.20
CA ALA A 93 -7.06 -9.99 -6.24
C ALA A 93 -7.73 -10.48 -4.95
N SER A 94 -7.37 -9.88 -3.81
CA SER A 94 -7.73 -10.40 -2.47
C SER A 94 -8.20 -9.28 -1.53
N GLY A 95 -8.69 -8.18 -2.11
CA GLY A 95 -9.08 -6.98 -1.39
C GLY A 95 -10.49 -6.97 -0.82
N LEU A 96 -10.68 -6.13 0.19
CA LEU A 96 -11.96 -5.98 0.89
C LEU A 96 -13.05 -5.33 0.00
N GLN A 97 -12.64 -4.48 -0.96
CA GLN A 97 -13.53 -3.87 -1.94
C GLN A 97 -14.18 -4.90 -2.90
N LEU A 98 -13.56 -6.08 -3.05
CA LEU A 98 -14.11 -7.17 -3.88
C LEU A 98 -15.17 -8.00 -3.15
N VAL A 99 -15.41 -7.70 -1.85
CA VAL A 99 -16.36 -8.45 -1.02
C VAL A 99 -17.44 -7.50 -0.52
N PRO A 100 -18.69 -7.68 -0.94
CA PRO A 100 -19.81 -6.90 -0.42
C PRO A 100 -19.86 -6.96 1.11
N PRO A 101 -20.22 -5.89 1.82
CA PRO A 101 -20.21 -5.86 3.28
C PRO A 101 -20.97 -7.01 3.95
N GLY A 102 -22.09 -7.46 3.35
CA GLY A 102 -22.89 -8.56 3.87
C GLY A 102 -22.33 -9.96 3.58
N GLU A 103 -21.29 -10.07 2.75
CA GLU A 103 -20.65 -11.33 2.36
C GLU A 103 -19.24 -11.49 2.96
N ARG A 104 -18.81 -10.54 3.76
CA ARG A 104 -17.48 -10.58 4.41
C ARG A 104 -17.38 -11.77 5.35
N ASP A 105 -16.40 -12.63 5.11
CA ASP A 105 -16.14 -13.84 5.90
C ASP A 105 -14.64 -14.12 5.95
N ALA A 106 -13.99 -13.61 6.98
CA ALA A 106 -12.54 -13.78 7.21
C ALA A 106 -12.12 -15.27 7.33
N CYS A 107 -13.08 -16.17 7.61
CA CYS A 107 -12.81 -17.61 7.72
C CYS A 107 -12.60 -18.28 6.37
N LYS A 108 -13.19 -17.74 5.28
CA LYS A 108 -13.22 -18.37 3.95
C LYS A 108 -12.39 -17.64 2.91
N THR A 109 -12.16 -16.33 3.08
CA THR A 109 -11.43 -15.55 2.10
C THR A 109 -9.98 -16.03 1.93
N THR A 110 -9.48 -15.97 0.69
CA THR A 110 -8.18 -16.52 0.30
C THR A 110 -7.29 -15.52 -0.43
N THR A 111 -5.99 -15.62 -0.22
CA THR A 111 -4.95 -14.89 -0.95
C THR A 111 -4.54 -15.56 -2.27
N TYR A 112 -5.23 -16.62 -2.72
CA TYR A 112 -4.83 -17.42 -3.89
C TYR A 112 -4.59 -16.56 -5.14
N GLY A 113 -5.49 -15.62 -5.45
CA GLY A 113 -5.36 -14.74 -6.61
C GLY A 113 -4.13 -13.80 -6.52
N THR A 114 -3.74 -13.38 -5.32
CA THR A 114 -2.48 -12.64 -5.12
C THR A 114 -1.28 -13.49 -5.55
N GLY A 115 -1.27 -14.79 -5.22
CA GLY A 115 -0.25 -15.72 -5.70
C GLY A 115 -0.28 -15.93 -7.22
N GLU A 116 -1.47 -15.89 -7.84
CA GLU A 116 -1.60 -15.94 -9.31
C GLU A 116 -1.01 -14.69 -9.97
N LEU A 117 -1.17 -13.49 -9.38
CA LEU A 117 -0.51 -12.26 -9.86
C LEU A 117 1.01 -12.36 -9.74
N ILE A 118 1.52 -12.89 -8.62
CA ILE A 118 2.97 -13.14 -8.46
C ILE A 118 3.46 -14.08 -9.55
N ARG A 119 2.74 -15.17 -9.83
CA ARG A 119 3.10 -16.10 -10.91
C ARG A 119 3.09 -15.41 -12.28
N ALA A 120 2.10 -14.57 -12.57
CA ALA A 120 2.06 -13.78 -13.80
C ALA A 120 3.28 -12.84 -13.93
N ALA A 121 3.71 -12.23 -12.83
CA ALA A 121 4.94 -11.42 -12.81
C ALA A 121 6.20 -12.27 -13.06
N LEU A 122 6.28 -13.47 -12.51
CA LEU A 122 7.37 -14.43 -12.81
C LEU A 122 7.38 -14.83 -14.27
N ASP A 123 6.21 -15.08 -14.87
CA ASP A 123 6.06 -15.41 -16.28
C ASP A 123 6.49 -14.25 -17.20
N GLN A 124 6.35 -13.00 -16.74
CA GLN A 124 6.85 -11.79 -17.40
C GLN A 124 8.38 -11.62 -17.26
N GLY A 125 9.03 -12.39 -16.39
CA GLY A 125 10.46 -12.30 -16.13
C GLY A 125 10.85 -11.29 -15.02
N ALA A 126 9.98 -11.10 -14.04
CA ALA A 126 10.27 -10.21 -12.91
C ALA A 126 11.48 -10.70 -12.11
N GLN A 127 12.42 -9.78 -11.84
CA GLN A 127 13.58 -9.97 -10.97
C GLN A 127 13.37 -9.31 -9.59
N ARG A 128 12.45 -8.36 -9.52
CA ARG A 128 12.01 -7.69 -8.30
C ARG A 128 10.48 -7.65 -8.29
N ILE A 129 9.89 -8.02 -7.16
CA ILE A 129 8.44 -7.92 -6.95
C ILE A 129 8.20 -7.09 -5.68
N ILE A 130 7.47 -6.01 -5.85
CA ILE A 130 7.00 -5.16 -4.77
C ILE A 130 5.54 -5.50 -4.54
N LEU A 131 5.22 -5.95 -3.34
CA LEU A 131 3.87 -6.34 -2.96
C LEU A 131 3.32 -5.31 -1.96
N ALA A 132 2.37 -4.50 -2.41
CA ALA A 132 1.57 -3.62 -1.57
C ALA A 132 0.43 -4.43 -0.94
N ILE A 133 0.37 -4.47 0.39
CA ILE A 133 -0.51 -5.40 1.10
C ILE A 133 -1.64 -4.73 1.90
N GLY A 134 -1.92 -3.46 1.62
CA GLY A 134 -3.08 -2.75 2.15
C GLY A 134 -4.41 -3.29 1.62
N GLY A 135 -5.51 -2.97 2.29
CA GLY A 135 -6.88 -3.24 1.81
C GLY A 135 -7.33 -4.71 1.80
N SER A 136 -6.64 -5.64 2.47
CA SER A 136 -6.91 -7.08 2.42
C SER A 136 -8.28 -7.49 2.98
N ALA A 137 -8.95 -8.46 2.32
CA ALA A 137 -10.14 -9.15 2.82
C ALA A 137 -9.81 -10.45 3.59
N THR A 138 -8.57 -10.90 3.55
CA THR A 138 -8.15 -12.25 3.89
C THR A 138 -7.55 -12.37 5.29
N ASN A 139 -7.62 -13.57 5.86
CA ASN A 139 -6.98 -13.93 7.14
C ASN A 139 -6.48 -15.38 7.08
N ASP A 140 -5.90 -15.77 5.93
CA ASP A 140 -5.46 -17.13 5.62
C ASP A 140 -3.96 -17.36 5.80
N GLY A 141 -3.26 -16.47 6.51
CA GLY A 141 -1.82 -16.61 6.72
C GLY A 141 -0.98 -16.50 5.43
N GLY A 142 -1.57 -16.07 4.31
CA GLY A 142 -0.94 -16.11 2.99
C GLY A 142 -0.89 -17.52 2.37
N ALA A 143 -1.54 -18.49 2.99
CA ALA A 143 -1.52 -19.89 2.54
C ALA A 143 -2.04 -20.04 1.11
N GLY A 144 -3.12 -19.33 0.75
CA GLY A 144 -3.65 -19.36 -0.61
C GLY A 144 -2.64 -18.88 -1.65
N ALA A 145 -1.92 -17.78 -1.36
CA ALA A 145 -0.88 -17.27 -2.26
C ALA A 145 0.25 -18.29 -2.44
N MET A 146 0.67 -18.94 -1.37
CA MET A 146 1.69 -19.99 -1.44
C MET A 146 1.20 -21.22 -2.21
N GLN A 147 -0.09 -21.61 -2.07
CA GLN A 147 -0.67 -22.69 -2.87
C GLN A 147 -0.67 -22.35 -4.37
N ALA A 148 -1.00 -21.10 -4.75
CA ALA A 148 -0.91 -20.67 -6.15
C ALA A 148 0.51 -20.70 -6.72
N LEU A 149 1.52 -20.60 -5.84
CA LEU A 149 2.94 -20.65 -6.19
C LEU A 149 3.53 -22.08 -6.08
N GLY A 150 2.69 -23.09 -5.78
CA GLY A 150 3.08 -24.49 -5.82
C GLY A 150 3.27 -25.17 -4.46
N VAL A 151 3.12 -24.46 -3.34
CA VAL A 151 3.08 -25.10 -2.01
C VAL A 151 1.84 -25.99 -1.91
N GLN A 152 2.02 -27.20 -1.47
CA GLN A 152 0.92 -28.13 -1.24
C GLN A 152 0.62 -28.26 0.25
N LEU A 153 -0.65 -28.05 0.61
CA LEU A 153 -1.16 -28.14 1.97
C LEU A 153 -2.13 -29.31 2.06
N PHE A 154 -1.93 -30.23 3.01
CA PHE A 154 -2.72 -31.45 3.15
C PHE A 154 -3.28 -31.58 4.58
N ASP A 155 -4.50 -32.13 4.66
CA ASP A 155 -5.14 -32.55 5.89
C ASP A 155 -4.59 -33.93 6.39
N ALA A 156 -5.12 -34.42 7.51
CA ALA A 156 -4.73 -35.70 8.09
C ALA A 156 -5.08 -36.90 7.20
N ASP A 157 -6.07 -36.77 6.31
CA ASP A 157 -6.45 -37.79 5.32
C ASP A 157 -5.65 -37.68 4.01
N ASN A 158 -4.63 -36.83 3.98
CA ASN A 158 -3.81 -36.52 2.79
C ASN A 158 -4.60 -35.92 1.61
N ARG A 159 -5.70 -35.22 1.89
CA ARG A 159 -6.46 -34.44 0.90
C ARG A 159 -5.94 -33.00 0.88
N SER A 160 -6.00 -32.35 -0.28
CA SER A 160 -5.69 -30.91 -0.37
C SER A 160 -6.56 -30.10 0.59
N LEU A 161 -5.92 -29.22 1.35
CA LEU A 161 -6.61 -28.36 2.29
C LEU A 161 -7.54 -27.37 1.55
N ALA A 162 -8.73 -27.19 2.08
CA ALA A 162 -9.67 -26.21 1.56
C ALA A 162 -9.10 -24.77 1.69
N PRO A 163 -9.54 -23.80 0.84
CA PRO A 163 -9.14 -22.42 0.98
C PRO A 163 -9.73 -21.77 2.24
N GLY A 164 -9.09 -20.69 2.70
CA GLY A 164 -9.53 -19.86 3.80
C GLY A 164 -8.80 -20.13 5.13
N GLY A 165 -8.81 -19.12 5.99
CA GLY A 165 -8.03 -19.12 7.23
C GLY A 165 -8.44 -20.20 8.23
N LEU A 166 -9.75 -20.44 8.36
CA LEU A 166 -10.23 -21.45 9.32
C LEU A 166 -9.84 -22.89 8.91
N ALA A 167 -9.68 -23.14 7.60
CA ALA A 167 -9.25 -24.44 7.10
C ALA A 167 -7.85 -24.82 7.58
N LEU A 168 -6.99 -23.85 7.91
CA LEU A 168 -5.64 -24.08 8.42
C LEU A 168 -5.61 -24.88 9.74
N ALA A 169 -6.69 -24.87 10.51
CA ALA A 169 -6.83 -25.71 11.71
C ALA A 169 -6.75 -27.23 11.41
N GLY A 170 -7.09 -27.62 10.19
CA GLY A 170 -7.00 -29.01 9.73
C GLY A 170 -5.68 -29.37 9.03
N LEU A 171 -4.72 -28.47 8.99
CA LEU A 171 -3.43 -28.70 8.33
C LEU A 171 -2.62 -29.80 9.04
N ALA A 172 -2.17 -30.81 8.30
CA ALA A 172 -1.33 -31.91 8.82
C ALA A 172 0.05 -31.96 8.16
N ARG A 173 0.17 -31.54 6.90
CA ARG A 173 1.44 -31.60 6.16
C ARG A 173 1.57 -30.47 5.15
N ILE A 174 2.78 -29.91 5.07
CA ILE A 174 3.22 -28.98 4.02
C ILE A 174 4.22 -29.69 3.12
N ASP A 175 4.09 -29.51 1.80
CA ASP A 175 5.01 -30.02 0.81
C ASP A 175 5.47 -28.89 -0.13
N LEU A 176 6.77 -28.73 -0.27
CA LEU A 176 7.42 -27.67 -1.04
C LEU A 176 7.98 -28.15 -2.38
N GLN A 177 7.80 -29.43 -2.75
CA GLN A 177 8.42 -30.00 -3.94
C GLN A 177 7.99 -29.33 -5.24
N GLN A 178 6.79 -28.75 -5.28
CA GLN A 178 6.25 -28.05 -6.45
C GLN A 178 6.31 -26.52 -6.33
N LEU A 179 6.97 -26.01 -5.30
CA LEU A 179 7.20 -24.56 -5.18
C LEU A 179 7.96 -24.06 -6.39
N ASP A 180 7.49 -22.98 -7.01
CA ASP A 180 8.10 -22.43 -8.22
C ASP A 180 9.57 -22.05 -7.97
N PRO A 181 10.53 -22.70 -8.64
CA PRO A 181 11.96 -22.50 -8.38
C PRO A 181 12.44 -21.08 -8.73
N ARG A 182 11.71 -20.34 -9.57
CA ARG A 182 12.04 -18.95 -9.94
C ARG A 182 11.99 -18.01 -8.73
N LEU A 183 11.17 -18.31 -7.73
CA LEU A 183 11.03 -17.52 -6.50
C LEU A 183 12.36 -17.29 -5.78
N ALA A 184 13.27 -18.27 -5.83
CA ALA A 184 14.59 -18.16 -5.20
C ALA A 184 15.52 -17.11 -5.87
N GLN A 185 15.18 -16.64 -7.08
CA GLN A 185 15.97 -15.69 -7.87
C GLN A 185 15.36 -14.28 -7.87
N VAL A 186 14.21 -14.10 -7.25
CA VAL A 186 13.47 -12.85 -7.25
C VAL A 186 13.62 -12.15 -5.90
N ARG A 187 13.89 -10.85 -5.93
CA ARG A 187 13.86 -10.01 -4.74
C ARG A 187 12.42 -9.63 -4.43
N PHE A 188 11.93 -10.02 -3.25
CA PHE A 188 10.61 -9.64 -2.76
C PHE A 188 10.71 -8.51 -1.74
N GLU A 189 9.89 -7.48 -1.93
CA GLU A 189 9.71 -6.37 -0.99
C GLU A 189 8.23 -6.21 -0.66
N ILE A 190 7.94 -5.98 0.62
CA ILE A 190 6.59 -5.64 1.09
C ILE A 190 6.56 -4.15 1.40
N ALA A 191 5.71 -3.43 0.69
CA ALA A 191 5.41 -2.03 0.97
C ALA A 191 4.26 -1.96 1.99
N ALA A 192 4.59 -1.77 3.28
CA ALA A 192 3.61 -1.68 4.36
C ALA A 192 4.22 -1.09 5.64
N ASP A 193 3.40 -0.34 6.39
CA ASP A 193 3.75 0.33 7.64
C ASP A 193 3.12 -0.35 8.88
N VAL A 194 2.88 -1.67 8.80
CA VAL A 194 2.23 -2.46 9.85
C VAL A 194 3.26 -3.34 10.56
N ASN A 195 3.28 -3.26 11.91
CA ASN A 195 4.25 -3.97 12.75
C ASN A 195 3.63 -5.13 13.56
N ASN A 196 2.38 -5.48 13.32
CA ASN A 196 1.68 -6.52 14.06
C ASN A 196 2.34 -7.89 13.85
N PRO A 197 2.51 -8.72 14.93
CA PRO A 197 2.89 -10.11 14.80
C PRO A 197 1.76 -10.94 14.17
N LEU A 198 2.03 -12.19 13.83
CA LEU A 198 1.02 -13.06 13.21
C LEU A 198 -0.16 -13.34 14.15
N CYS A 199 0.11 -13.70 15.40
CA CYS A 199 -0.87 -14.17 16.38
C CYS A 199 -0.90 -13.33 17.65
N GLY A 200 -1.88 -13.61 18.50
CA GLY A 200 -2.05 -13.02 19.83
C GLY A 200 -2.89 -11.73 19.84
N ALA A 201 -2.90 -11.03 20.97
CA ALA A 201 -3.77 -9.86 21.20
C ALA A 201 -3.51 -8.70 20.19
N HIS A 202 -2.33 -8.64 19.62
CA HIS A 202 -1.93 -7.67 18.60
C HIS A 202 -1.74 -8.31 17.22
N GLY A 203 -2.15 -9.56 17.06
CA GLY A 203 -2.00 -10.35 15.85
C GLY A 203 -2.99 -10.00 14.73
N ALA A 204 -2.81 -10.65 13.60
CA ALA A 204 -3.62 -10.44 12.39
C ALA A 204 -5.11 -10.55 12.63
N SER A 205 -5.55 -11.64 13.29
CA SER A 205 -6.97 -11.92 13.52
C SER A 205 -7.59 -10.96 14.52
N ALA A 206 -6.88 -10.67 15.62
CA ALA A 206 -7.37 -9.81 16.68
C ALA A 206 -7.60 -8.36 16.22
N ILE A 207 -6.65 -7.81 15.48
CA ILE A 207 -6.67 -6.40 15.07
C ILE A 207 -7.50 -6.19 13.79
N PHE A 208 -7.37 -7.07 12.80
CA PHE A 208 -7.94 -6.84 11.48
C PHE A 208 -9.11 -7.79 11.13
N GLY A 209 -9.34 -8.85 11.89
CA GLY A 209 -10.41 -9.81 11.66
C GLY A 209 -11.82 -9.21 11.70
N PRO A 210 -12.15 -8.34 12.69
CA PRO A 210 -13.50 -7.77 12.79
C PRO A 210 -13.96 -7.01 11.55
N GLN A 211 -13.10 -6.16 10.95
CA GLN A 211 -13.45 -5.42 9.73
C GLN A 211 -13.64 -6.32 8.49
N LYS A 212 -13.10 -7.55 8.55
CA LYS A 212 -13.24 -8.60 7.53
C LYS A 212 -14.41 -9.55 7.78
N GLY A 213 -15.25 -9.24 8.77
CA GLY A 213 -16.47 -9.97 9.08
C GLY A 213 -16.30 -11.08 10.12
N ALA A 214 -15.18 -11.17 10.84
CA ALA A 214 -15.01 -12.15 11.90
C ALA A 214 -15.73 -11.77 13.18
N SER A 215 -16.52 -12.72 13.76
CA SER A 215 -17.05 -12.59 15.14
C SER A 215 -15.93 -12.73 16.17
N PRO A 216 -16.15 -12.34 17.43
CA PRO A 216 -15.16 -12.53 18.50
C PRO A 216 -14.69 -14.00 18.65
N GLU A 217 -15.59 -14.96 18.48
CA GLU A 217 -15.28 -16.39 18.54
C GLU A 217 -14.44 -16.81 17.30
N GLN A 218 -14.79 -16.31 16.12
CA GLN A 218 -14.05 -16.56 14.89
C GLN A 218 -12.64 -15.95 14.94
N VAL A 219 -12.48 -14.79 15.57
CA VAL A 219 -11.15 -14.20 15.80
C VAL A 219 -10.25 -15.15 16.57
N GLN A 220 -10.75 -15.77 17.64
CA GLN A 220 -9.97 -16.73 18.43
C GLN A 220 -9.64 -18.00 17.62
N GLN A 221 -10.60 -18.50 16.86
CA GLN A 221 -10.41 -19.67 16.00
C GLN A 221 -9.38 -19.42 14.89
N LEU A 222 -9.46 -18.25 14.25
CA LEU A 222 -8.53 -17.84 13.22
C LEU A 222 -7.12 -17.63 13.78
N ASP A 223 -6.99 -17.03 14.96
CA ASP A 223 -5.70 -16.83 15.62
C ASP A 223 -5.03 -18.17 15.93
N ALA A 224 -5.78 -19.13 16.48
CA ALA A 224 -5.31 -20.49 16.71
C ALA A 224 -4.91 -21.21 15.41
N ALA A 225 -5.70 -21.04 14.33
CA ALA A 225 -5.43 -21.63 13.02
C ALA A 225 -4.16 -21.06 12.39
N LEU A 226 -3.91 -19.75 12.51
CA LEU A 226 -2.67 -19.12 12.07
C LEU A 226 -1.46 -19.61 12.88
N GLY A 227 -1.59 -19.78 14.20
CA GLY A 227 -0.55 -20.37 15.03
C GLY A 227 -0.22 -21.81 14.62
N HIS A 228 -1.26 -22.61 14.36
CA HIS A 228 -1.10 -23.99 13.88
C HIS A 228 -0.40 -24.03 12.49
N PHE A 229 -0.75 -23.12 11.58
CA PHE A 229 -0.06 -23.00 10.28
C PHE A 229 1.42 -22.65 10.48
N ALA A 230 1.75 -21.70 11.33
CA ALA A 230 3.13 -21.33 11.63
C ALA A 230 3.91 -22.50 12.23
N ASP A 231 3.32 -23.30 13.14
CA ASP A 231 3.94 -24.49 13.71
C ASP A 231 4.28 -25.55 12.64
N HIS A 232 3.46 -25.66 11.59
CA HIS A 232 3.75 -26.54 10.48
C HIS A 232 4.83 -25.97 9.54
N CYS A 233 4.84 -24.65 9.34
CA CYS A 233 5.88 -23.98 8.56
C CYS A 233 7.27 -24.19 9.18
N THR A 234 7.41 -24.15 10.52
CA THR A 234 8.71 -24.36 11.18
C THR A 234 9.30 -25.76 10.97
N LYS A 235 8.48 -26.74 10.55
CA LYS A 235 8.96 -28.11 10.24
C LYS A 235 9.61 -28.21 8.87
N VAL A 236 9.33 -27.28 7.95
CA VAL A 236 9.77 -27.33 6.55
C VAL A 236 10.55 -26.09 6.11
N LEU A 237 10.53 -25.02 6.89
CA LEU A 237 11.23 -23.78 6.64
C LEU A 237 12.29 -23.51 7.70
N PRO A 238 13.39 -22.80 7.36
CA PRO A 238 14.55 -22.67 8.25
C PRO A 238 14.32 -21.72 9.44
N LYS A 239 13.30 -20.84 9.38
CA LYS A 239 13.10 -19.78 10.36
C LYS A 239 11.63 -19.60 10.72
N ASP A 240 11.37 -19.43 12.02
CA ASP A 240 10.07 -18.95 12.50
C ASP A 240 10.06 -17.41 12.51
N VAL A 241 9.14 -16.83 11.75
CA VAL A 241 9.01 -15.39 11.60
C VAL A 241 7.68 -14.85 12.16
N ARG A 242 6.90 -15.71 12.88
CA ARG A 242 5.56 -15.34 13.35
C ARG A 242 5.53 -14.09 14.24
N ASP A 243 6.58 -13.89 15.04
CA ASP A 243 6.67 -12.75 15.98
C ASP A 243 7.42 -11.55 15.39
N GLU A 244 7.91 -11.66 14.15
CA GLU A 244 8.57 -10.53 13.51
C GLU A 244 7.56 -9.42 13.17
N PRO A 245 7.97 -8.14 13.27
CA PRO A 245 7.13 -7.01 12.88
C PRO A 245 6.60 -7.17 11.45
N GLY A 246 5.30 -7.00 11.26
CA GLY A 246 4.65 -7.11 9.95
C GLY A 246 4.18 -8.51 9.55
N SER A 247 4.49 -9.56 10.32
CA SER A 247 4.02 -10.92 10.00
C SER A 247 2.49 -11.05 10.04
N GLY A 248 1.79 -10.23 10.85
CA GLY A 248 0.33 -10.16 10.87
C GLY A 248 -0.29 -9.30 9.76
N ALA A 249 0.51 -8.58 8.98
CA ALA A 249 0.00 -7.74 7.93
C ALA A 249 -0.83 -8.54 6.91
N ALA A 250 -1.92 -7.94 6.43
CA ALA A 250 -2.82 -8.55 5.46
C ALA A 250 -3.32 -9.96 5.84
N GLY A 251 -3.68 -10.14 7.13
CA GLY A 251 -4.20 -11.43 7.61
C GLY A 251 -3.16 -12.55 7.58
N GLY A 252 -1.89 -12.20 7.74
CA GLY A 252 -0.76 -13.13 7.75
C GLY A 252 -0.09 -13.34 6.39
N LEU A 253 -0.49 -12.63 5.32
CA LEU A 253 0.27 -12.65 4.06
C LEU A 253 1.71 -12.18 4.29
N GLY A 254 1.92 -11.22 5.21
CA GLY A 254 3.24 -10.78 5.65
C GLY A 254 4.10 -11.92 6.20
N PHE A 255 3.52 -12.82 6.99
CA PHE A 255 4.19 -14.03 7.48
C PHE A 255 4.64 -14.92 6.32
N ALA A 256 3.70 -15.27 5.42
CA ALA A 256 4.02 -16.12 4.28
C ALA A 256 5.10 -15.51 3.38
N ALA A 257 5.01 -14.21 3.10
CA ALA A 257 6.00 -13.53 2.27
C ALA A 257 7.41 -13.56 2.91
N LYS A 258 7.52 -13.36 4.22
CA LYS A 258 8.80 -13.52 4.93
C LYS A 258 9.30 -14.95 4.96
N ALA A 259 8.41 -15.89 5.31
CA ALA A 259 8.80 -17.28 5.57
C ALA A 259 9.16 -18.03 4.28
N PHE A 260 8.38 -17.87 3.20
CA PHE A 260 8.55 -18.64 1.97
C PHE A 260 9.32 -17.86 0.88
N LEU A 261 9.20 -16.53 0.84
CA LEU A 261 9.79 -15.71 -0.23
C LEU A 261 11.00 -14.89 0.23
N GLY A 262 11.31 -14.89 1.53
CA GLY A 262 12.39 -14.08 2.09
C GLY A 262 12.16 -12.57 1.94
N ALA A 263 10.90 -12.14 1.86
CA ALA A 263 10.54 -10.76 1.58
C ALA A 263 11.03 -9.79 2.67
N GLN A 264 11.52 -8.65 2.23
CA GLN A 264 11.94 -7.54 3.09
C GLN A 264 10.79 -6.55 3.25
N PHE A 265 10.48 -6.16 4.49
CA PHE A 265 9.52 -5.10 4.76
C PHE A 265 10.20 -3.74 4.67
N ARG A 266 9.53 -2.82 3.98
CA ARG A 266 9.94 -1.42 3.84
C ARG A 266 8.72 -0.51 3.99
N ALA A 267 8.93 0.68 4.51
CA ALA A 267 7.88 1.69 4.52
C ALA A 267 7.36 1.94 3.10
N GLY A 268 6.03 1.93 2.93
CA GLY A 268 5.43 2.05 1.61
C GLY A 268 5.84 3.33 0.90
N VAL A 269 5.82 4.45 1.61
CA VAL A 269 6.25 5.75 1.08
C VAL A 269 7.72 5.76 0.61
N GLU A 270 8.62 5.05 1.30
CA GLU A 270 10.04 4.98 0.90
C GLU A 270 10.23 4.17 -0.38
N VAL A 271 9.47 3.08 -0.53
CA VAL A 271 9.50 2.26 -1.75
C VAL A 271 8.99 3.05 -2.94
N VAL A 272 7.85 3.74 -2.78
CA VAL A 272 7.29 4.58 -3.85
C VAL A 272 8.23 5.74 -4.17
N ALA A 273 8.76 6.44 -3.17
CA ALA A 273 9.71 7.54 -3.37
C ALA A 273 10.95 7.12 -4.17
N GLU A 274 11.49 5.92 -3.88
CA GLU A 274 12.60 5.34 -4.64
C GLU A 274 12.20 5.11 -6.10
N LEU A 275 11.04 4.47 -6.34
CA LEU A 275 10.59 4.15 -7.69
C LEU A 275 10.32 5.38 -8.55
N VAL A 276 9.69 6.41 -7.97
CA VAL A 276 9.38 7.66 -8.69
C VAL A 276 10.57 8.63 -8.76
N GLY A 277 11.71 8.30 -8.14
CA GLY A 277 12.91 9.15 -8.14
C GLY A 277 12.73 10.45 -7.35
N LEU A 278 11.91 10.45 -6.30
CA LEU A 278 11.57 11.65 -5.53
C LEU A 278 12.80 12.36 -4.96
N GLU A 279 13.75 11.63 -4.40
CA GLU A 279 14.97 12.20 -3.81
C GLU A 279 15.80 12.98 -4.85
N GLN A 280 15.94 12.41 -6.07
CA GLN A 280 16.63 13.08 -7.18
C GLN A 280 15.84 14.31 -7.65
N ALA A 281 14.51 14.23 -7.68
CA ALA A 281 13.67 15.35 -8.06
C ALA A 281 13.77 16.50 -7.06
N VAL A 282 13.78 16.21 -5.75
CA VAL A 282 13.87 17.20 -4.67
C VAL A 282 15.23 17.90 -4.67
N GLY A 283 16.31 17.23 -5.09
CA GLY A 283 17.64 17.85 -5.19
C GLY A 283 17.62 19.13 -6.03
N GLY A 284 17.93 20.29 -5.37
CA GLY A 284 17.92 21.62 -5.98
C GLY A 284 16.52 22.18 -6.27
N ALA A 285 15.48 21.67 -5.65
CA ALA A 285 14.16 22.27 -5.69
C ALA A 285 14.07 23.50 -4.75
N ASP A 286 13.21 24.44 -5.11
CA ASP A 286 12.92 25.62 -4.28
C ASP A 286 11.74 25.38 -3.32
N LEU A 287 10.86 24.43 -3.66
CA LEU A 287 9.65 24.11 -2.91
C LEU A 287 9.17 22.69 -3.19
N VAL A 288 8.70 22.00 -2.15
CA VAL A 288 7.94 20.76 -2.25
C VAL A 288 6.50 21.04 -1.80
N ILE A 289 5.53 20.58 -2.60
CA ILE A 289 4.12 20.58 -2.22
C ILE A 289 3.68 19.12 -2.14
N THR A 290 3.16 18.72 -0.99
CA THR A 290 2.58 17.40 -0.76
C THR A 290 1.15 17.52 -0.23
N GLY A 291 0.45 16.41 -0.04
CA GLY A 291 -0.90 16.44 0.49
C GLY A 291 -1.51 15.05 0.61
N GLU A 292 -2.61 14.98 1.32
CA GLU A 292 -3.48 13.81 1.49
C GLU A 292 -4.91 14.26 1.81
N GLY A 293 -5.88 13.31 1.77
CA GLY A 293 -7.28 13.65 2.06
C GLY A 293 -7.50 14.13 3.50
N ARG A 294 -6.81 13.53 4.50
CA ARG A 294 -6.88 13.93 5.90
C ARG A 294 -5.50 13.94 6.54
N PHE A 295 -5.04 15.12 6.88
CA PHE A 295 -3.75 15.39 7.50
C PHE A 295 -3.93 15.59 9.01
N ASP A 296 -3.49 14.62 9.82
CA ASP A 296 -3.65 14.62 11.29
C ASP A 296 -2.46 13.89 11.96
N ALA A 297 -2.54 13.67 13.28
CA ALA A 297 -1.50 12.97 14.04
C ALA A 297 -1.17 11.55 13.52
N GLN A 298 -2.08 10.91 12.77
CA GLN A 298 -1.81 9.59 12.18
C GLN A 298 -0.82 9.67 11.01
N THR A 299 -0.66 10.84 10.39
CA THR A 299 0.30 11.06 9.31
C THR A 299 1.75 10.75 9.75
N LEU A 300 2.08 10.98 11.02
CA LEU A 300 3.37 10.63 11.64
C LEU A 300 3.68 9.11 11.62
N ARG A 301 2.68 8.28 11.39
CA ARG A 301 2.85 6.82 11.36
C ARG A 301 3.31 6.27 10.01
N GLY A 302 3.94 7.09 9.18
CA GLY A 302 4.55 6.66 7.93
C GLY A 302 3.76 7.01 6.66
N LYS A 303 2.69 7.83 6.76
CA LYS A 303 1.94 8.25 5.57
C LYS A 303 2.76 9.16 4.66
N THR A 304 2.30 9.31 3.43
CA THR A 304 2.98 10.04 2.35
C THR A 304 3.51 11.41 2.73
N PRO A 305 2.75 12.35 3.34
CA PRO A 305 3.29 13.67 3.63
C PRO A 305 4.47 13.65 4.62
N PHE A 306 4.48 12.70 5.55
CA PHE A 306 5.60 12.51 6.48
C PHE A 306 6.86 12.02 5.75
N GLY A 307 6.74 11.02 4.88
CA GLY A 307 7.86 10.51 4.10
C GLY A 307 8.44 11.55 3.15
N VAL A 308 7.58 12.29 2.46
CA VAL A 308 7.97 13.39 1.56
C VAL A 308 8.68 14.51 2.32
N ALA A 309 8.15 14.92 3.48
CA ALA A 309 8.76 15.97 4.31
C ALA A 309 10.15 15.57 4.81
N ARG A 310 10.35 14.31 5.22
CA ARG A 310 11.67 13.80 5.62
C ARG A 310 12.70 13.87 4.49
N ILE A 311 12.30 13.49 3.27
CA ILE A 311 13.19 13.58 2.09
C ILE A 311 13.52 15.04 1.79
N ALA A 312 12.54 15.93 1.77
CA ALA A 312 12.75 17.34 1.52
C ALA A 312 13.65 18.00 2.58
N GLN A 313 13.47 17.66 3.85
CA GLN A 313 14.27 18.16 4.97
C GLN A 313 15.75 17.79 4.84
N GLN A 314 16.07 16.59 4.34
CA GLN A 314 17.46 16.17 4.09
C GLN A 314 18.16 17.04 3.05
N HIS A 315 17.38 17.63 2.13
CA HIS A 315 17.87 18.55 1.09
C HIS A 315 17.71 20.04 1.45
N GLY A 316 17.16 20.35 2.63
CA GLY A 316 16.91 21.73 3.07
C GLY A 316 15.83 22.45 2.25
N VAL A 317 14.92 21.70 1.63
CA VAL A 317 13.85 22.24 0.79
C VAL A 317 12.56 22.40 1.61
N PRO A 318 11.92 23.57 1.61
CA PRO A 318 10.69 23.82 2.35
C PRO A 318 9.53 22.99 1.81
N VAL A 319 8.61 22.60 2.73
CA VAL A 319 7.47 21.74 2.43
C VAL A 319 6.14 22.39 2.82
N ILE A 320 5.25 22.45 1.87
CA ILE A 320 3.86 22.87 2.08
C ILE A 320 2.93 21.67 1.89
N VAL A 321 2.01 21.49 2.83
CA VAL A 321 0.95 20.47 2.74
C VAL A 321 -0.35 21.12 2.32
N ILE A 322 -1.02 20.52 1.32
CA ILE A 322 -2.42 20.83 0.98
C ILE A 322 -3.25 19.58 1.31
N ALA A 323 -4.21 19.68 2.21
CA ALA A 323 -5.00 18.56 2.66
C ALA A 323 -6.50 18.77 2.46
N GLY A 324 -7.25 17.70 2.26
CA GLY A 324 -8.71 17.75 2.23
C GLY A 324 -9.26 18.33 3.54
N THR A 325 -8.70 17.90 4.67
CA THR A 325 -8.97 18.48 6.00
C THR A 325 -7.73 18.40 6.89
N LEU A 326 -7.58 19.37 7.78
CA LEU A 326 -6.61 19.35 8.87
C LEU A 326 -7.31 18.78 10.11
N GLY A 327 -6.84 17.62 10.59
CA GLY A 327 -7.35 16.93 11.76
C GLY A 327 -6.58 17.27 13.03
N GLU A 328 -6.98 16.70 14.16
CA GLU A 328 -6.33 16.91 15.45
C GLU A 328 -4.86 16.48 15.45
N GLY A 329 -3.99 17.32 15.97
CA GLY A 329 -2.56 17.04 16.15
C GLY A 329 -1.72 17.15 14.88
N TYR A 330 -2.25 17.70 13.77
CA TYR A 330 -1.48 17.91 12.54
C TYR A 330 -0.28 18.85 12.76
N GLU A 331 -0.36 19.75 13.75
CA GLU A 331 0.70 20.70 14.08
C GLU A 331 2.01 20.02 14.48
N GLN A 332 1.94 18.78 14.95
CA GLN A 332 3.13 18.00 15.29
C GLN A 332 4.05 17.81 14.07
N MET A 333 3.50 17.85 12.86
CA MET A 333 4.26 17.71 11.62
C MET A 333 5.23 18.86 11.35
N TYR A 334 5.02 20.04 11.96
CA TYR A 334 5.96 21.16 11.84
C TYR A 334 7.33 20.85 12.43
N ALA A 335 7.40 20.00 13.46
CA ALA A 335 8.66 19.50 14.01
C ALA A 335 9.35 18.45 13.12
N HIS A 336 8.67 18.00 12.06
CA HIS A 336 9.13 16.93 11.17
C HIS A 336 9.31 17.37 9.71
N GLY A 337 9.59 18.65 9.50
CA GLY A 337 9.97 19.19 8.18
C GLY A 337 8.83 19.70 7.33
N VAL A 338 7.62 19.86 7.89
CA VAL A 338 6.54 20.61 7.24
C VAL A 338 6.62 22.07 7.68
N ASP A 339 6.60 23.01 6.74
CA ASP A 339 6.68 24.44 7.04
C ASP A 339 5.30 25.10 7.11
N ALA A 340 4.33 24.64 6.31
CA ALA A 340 2.96 25.12 6.34
C ALA A 340 1.96 24.06 5.90
N ALA A 341 0.73 24.11 6.41
CA ALA A 341 -0.36 23.23 6.02
C ALA A 341 -1.65 24.04 5.77
N PHE A 342 -2.36 23.69 4.70
CA PHE A 342 -3.59 24.35 4.27
C PHE A 342 -4.69 23.32 4.02
N ALA A 343 -5.89 23.60 4.54
CA ALA A 343 -7.08 22.84 4.19
C ALA A 343 -7.63 23.30 2.83
N LEU A 344 -8.25 22.38 2.08
CA LEU A 344 -8.88 22.68 0.79
C LEU A 344 -10.10 23.59 0.91
N PRO A 345 -11.08 23.29 1.78
CA PRO A 345 -12.29 24.09 1.85
C PRO A 345 -11.98 25.55 2.18
N SER A 346 -12.48 26.46 1.38
CA SER A 346 -12.40 27.93 1.62
C SER A 346 -13.48 28.43 2.56
N GLY A 347 -14.46 27.59 2.90
CA GLY A 347 -15.59 27.88 3.78
C GLY A 347 -16.37 26.61 4.12
N PRO A 348 -17.46 26.70 4.88
CA PRO A 348 -18.31 25.56 5.21
C PRO A 348 -18.88 24.91 3.94
N MET A 349 -18.66 23.60 3.77
CA MET A 349 -19.23 22.77 2.72
C MET A 349 -19.36 21.32 3.18
N SER A 350 -20.23 20.54 2.54
CA SER A 350 -20.35 19.11 2.84
C SER A 350 -19.13 18.34 2.31
N LEU A 351 -18.88 17.15 2.88
CA LEU A 351 -17.81 16.24 2.39
C LEU A 351 -18.04 15.89 0.92
N GLU A 352 -19.27 15.60 0.53
CA GLU A 352 -19.64 15.26 -0.85
C GLU A 352 -19.27 16.41 -1.81
N GLN A 353 -19.62 17.66 -1.43
CA GLN A 353 -19.23 18.85 -2.21
C GLN A 353 -17.72 19.01 -2.28
N ALA A 354 -17.02 18.85 -1.14
CA ALA A 354 -15.55 18.96 -1.10
C ALA A 354 -14.87 17.94 -2.00
N CYS A 355 -15.36 16.68 -2.01
CA CYS A 355 -14.86 15.63 -2.88
C CYS A 355 -15.13 15.93 -4.36
N ALA A 356 -16.36 16.35 -4.70
CA ALA A 356 -16.73 16.65 -6.08
C ALA A 356 -15.96 17.86 -6.66
N GLU A 357 -15.68 18.85 -5.82
CA GLU A 357 -14.99 20.09 -6.20
C GLU A 357 -13.48 20.07 -5.96
N ALA A 358 -12.92 18.96 -5.49
CA ALA A 358 -11.51 18.86 -5.10
C ALA A 358 -10.53 19.37 -6.18
N PRO A 359 -10.70 19.08 -7.49
CA PRO A 359 -9.80 19.61 -8.52
C PRO A 359 -9.80 21.14 -8.60
N ARG A 360 -10.97 21.77 -8.44
CA ARG A 360 -11.10 23.24 -8.43
C ARG A 360 -10.46 23.83 -7.17
N LEU A 361 -10.78 23.27 -6.02
CA LEU A 361 -10.27 23.74 -4.72
C LEU A 361 -8.75 23.61 -4.62
N LEU A 362 -8.17 22.50 -5.11
CA LEU A 362 -6.72 22.31 -5.19
C LEU A 362 -6.05 23.38 -6.05
N ARG A 363 -6.59 23.62 -7.24
CA ARG A 363 -6.07 24.65 -8.16
C ARG A 363 -6.10 26.03 -7.53
N GLU A 364 -7.20 26.43 -6.90
CA GLU A 364 -7.36 27.74 -6.24
C GLU A 364 -6.38 27.86 -5.07
N ARG A 365 -6.29 26.83 -4.20
CA ARG A 365 -5.37 26.83 -3.06
C ARG A 365 -3.91 26.92 -3.48
N ALA A 366 -3.51 26.16 -4.51
CA ALA A 366 -2.15 26.22 -5.05
C ALA A 366 -1.82 27.60 -5.63
N ALA A 367 -2.76 28.24 -6.33
CA ALA A 367 -2.57 29.60 -6.82
C ALA A 367 -2.43 30.62 -5.69
N ASP A 368 -3.20 30.49 -4.60
CA ASP A 368 -3.09 31.39 -3.44
C ASP A 368 -1.76 31.22 -2.69
N ILE A 369 -1.29 29.97 -2.54
CA ILE A 369 0.04 29.68 -1.98
C ILE A 369 1.13 30.33 -2.85
N ALA A 370 1.04 30.20 -4.17
CA ALA A 370 1.99 30.82 -5.09
C ALA A 370 2.01 32.35 -4.98
N ARG A 371 0.84 33.00 -4.87
CA ARG A 371 0.75 34.45 -4.64
C ARG A 371 1.40 34.87 -3.33
N LEU A 372 1.11 34.14 -2.23
CA LEU A 372 1.69 34.41 -0.92
C LEU A 372 3.22 34.28 -0.96
N TRP A 373 3.74 33.21 -1.54
CA TRP A 373 5.17 32.99 -1.71
C TRP A 373 5.84 34.13 -2.51
N GLN A 374 5.21 34.55 -3.61
CA GLN A 374 5.72 35.64 -4.44
C GLN A 374 5.81 36.96 -3.68
N VAL A 375 4.87 37.24 -2.78
CA VAL A 375 4.92 38.45 -1.93
C VAL A 375 6.03 38.35 -0.90
N ALA A 376 6.16 37.20 -0.22
CA ALA A 376 7.21 36.96 0.77
C ALA A 376 8.63 37.02 0.19
N SER A 377 8.81 36.65 -1.08
CA SER A 377 10.12 36.67 -1.77
C SER A 377 10.51 38.06 -2.32
N ARG A 378 9.64 39.08 -2.21
CA ARG A 378 9.94 40.46 -2.66
C ARG A 378 10.54 41.34 -1.57
N GLY A 379 10.59 40.86 -0.34
CA GLY A 379 11.21 41.52 0.82
C GLY A 379 12.57 40.95 1.10
#